data_f9d9fcae170cadb23b24aaa3b2b18808
#
_entry.id   f9d9fcae170cadb23b24aaa3b2b18808
#
_cell.length_a   1.000
_cell.length_b   1.000
_cell.length_c   1.000
_cell.angle_alpha   90.00
_cell.angle_beta   90.00
_cell.angle_gamma   90.00
#
_symmetry.space_group_name_H-M   'P 1'
#
loop_
_entity.id
_entity.type
_entity.pdbx_description
1 polymer ?
#
loop_
_entity_poly.entity_id
_entity_poly.type
_entity_poly.pdbx_seq_one_letter_code
_entity_poly.pdbx_strand_id
1 'polypeptide(L)'
;TMLLRALGFSAEEMLAEFFETNTFNLRKDGTYTLDLEPSRLRGDIATFDILDKKGKVIVADGRRITARHVKELEKQKITKLVIPADYLHGRPLAKDVVNPDTGEILFKCNTEIDEEILSEIRKAGLSSVESIYTNDLDRGPFISDTLRSDSTHTQMEALVEIYRMMRPGEPPTKESAENLFNNLFFSLDRYDLSAVGRMKFNRRLGREEDTGSGILSKNDIVGVMKVLIGIRDGKG
;
A
#
# COMPACT_ATOMS: atom_id res chain seq x y z
N THR A 1 4.74 5.62 -9.04
CA THR A 1 4.09 6.62 -8.14
C THR A 1 3.84 7.94 -8.87
N MET A 2 4.82 8.50 -9.58
CA MET A 2 4.66 9.76 -10.33
C MET A 2 3.41 9.76 -11.24
N LEU A 3 3.16 8.68 -12.02
CA LEU A 3 1.96 8.56 -12.85
C LEU A 3 0.66 8.60 -12.02
N LEU A 4 0.61 7.89 -10.90
CA LEU A 4 -0.55 7.90 -10.00
C LEU A 4 -0.76 9.30 -9.40
N ARG A 5 0.33 9.98 -9.03
CA ARG A 5 0.27 11.35 -8.53
C ARG A 5 -0.27 12.31 -9.59
N ALA A 6 0.16 12.17 -10.84
CA ALA A 6 -0.38 12.95 -11.96
C ALA A 6 -1.88 12.69 -12.19
N LEU A 7 -2.37 11.47 -11.89
CA LEU A 7 -3.80 11.13 -11.88
C LEU A 7 -4.58 11.73 -10.69
N GLY A 8 -3.89 12.34 -9.73
CA GLY A 8 -4.46 13.00 -8.56
C GLY A 8 -4.48 12.17 -7.28
N PHE A 9 -3.79 11.02 -7.24
CA PHE A 9 -3.69 10.23 -6.01
C PHE A 9 -2.70 10.87 -5.03
N SER A 10 -3.11 11.01 -3.77
CA SER A 10 -2.20 11.28 -2.66
C SER A 10 -1.35 10.06 -2.31
N ALA A 11 -0.30 10.24 -1.50
CA ALA A 11 0.51 9.11 -1.03
C ALA A 11 -0.32 8.09 -0.24
N GLU A 12 -1.19 8.57 0.63
CA GLU A 12 -2.08 7.72 1.44
C GLU A 12 -3.07 6.94 0.57
N GLU A 13 -3.68 7.59 -0.43
CA GLU A 13 -4.57 6.91 -1.39
C GLU A 13 -3.83 5.86 -2.21
N MET A 14 -2.57 6.11 -2.60
CA MET A 14 -1.76 5.10 -3.27
C MET A 14 -1.51 3.89 -2.37
N LEU A 15 -1.14 4.11 -1.10
CA LEU A 15 -0.93 3.01 -0.17
C LEU A 15 -2.21 2.21 0.06
N ALA A 16 -3.35 2.89 0.25
CA ALA A 16 -4.65 2.24 0.43
C ALA A 16 -5.11 1.44 -0.81
N GLU A 17 -4.75 1.89 -2.01
CA GLU A 17 -5.13 1.22 -3.27
C GLU A 17 -4.32 -0.05 -3.54
N PHE A 18 -3.04 -0.09 -3.12
CA PHE A 18 -2.13 -1.18 -3.46
C PHE A 18 -1.79 -2.13 -2.31
N PHE A 19 -2.04 -1.73 -1.06
CA PHE A 19 -1.71 -2.55 0.11
C PHE A 19 -2.94 -2.79 1.00
N GLU A 20 -2.97 -3.97 1.58
CA GLU A 20 -3.79 -4.24 2.75
C GLU A 20 -3.09 -3.66 3.99
N THR A 21 -3.85 -3.38 5.04
CA THR A 21 -3.31 -2.80 6.27
C THR A 21 -3.40 -3.77 7.44
N ASN A 22 -2.45 -3.64 8.36
CA ASN A 22 -2.49 -4.23 9.68
C ASN A 22 -2.76 -3.14 10.71
N THR A 23 -3.71 -3.40 11.62
CA THR A 23 -4.05 -2.48 12.70
C THR A 23 -3.46 -2.98 14.01
N PHE A 24 -2.74 -2.12 14.70
CA PHE A 24 -2.11 -2.37 15.99
C PHE A 24 -2.74 -1.47 17.04
N ASN A 25 -3.40 -2.07 18.00
CA ASN A 25 -4.07 -1.34 19.09
C ASN A 25 -3.14 -1.29 20.32
N LEU A 26 -2.88 -0.10 20.82
CA LEU A 26 -2.02 0.12 21.98
C LEU A 26 -2.70 -0.41 23.26
N ARG A 27 -1.92 -1.13 24.07
CA ARG A 27 -2.32 -1.61 25.39
C ARG A 27 -1.70 -0.76 26.49
N LYS A 28 -2.31 -0.81 27.68
CA LYS A 28 -1.84 -0.06 28.87
C LYS A 28 -0.46 -0.49 29.36
N ASP A 29 -0.06 -1.72 29.06
CA ASP A 29 1.24 -2.30 29.43
C ASP A 29 2.37 -1.96 28.44
N GLY A 30 2.08 -1.13 27.42
CA GLY A 30 3.06 -0.74 26.39
C GLY A 30 3.21 -1.74 25.24
N THR A 31 2.54 -2.89 25.31
CA THR A 31 2.45 -3.82 24.17
C THR A 31 1.35 -3.41 23.22
N TYR A 32 1.25 -4.10 22.09
CA TYR A 32 0.22 -3.87 21.07
C TYR A 32 -0.63 -5.12 20.86
N THR A 33 -1.87 -4.92 20.46
CA THR A 33 -2.73 -6.01 19.97
C THR A 33 -2.86 -5.86 18.45
N LEU A 34 -2.37 -6.84 17.72
CA LEU A 34 -2.56 -6.97 16.27
C LEU A 34 -3.93 -7.63 16.02
N ASP A 35 -4.75 -7.00 15.20
CA ASP A 35 -5.93 -7.62 14.62
C ASP A 35 -5.44 -8.60 13.55
N LEU A 36 -5.47 -9.90 13.90
CA LEU A 36 -4.77 -10.95 13.17
C LEU A 36 -5.64 -11.55 12.07
N GLU A 37 -5.10 -11.55 10.86
CA GLU A 37 -5.46 -12.47 9.80
C GLU A 37 -4.39 -13.55 9.68
N PRO A 38 -4.66 -14.80 10.14
CA PRO A 38 -3.63 -15.82 10.28
C PRO A 38 -2.88 -16.16 8.98
N SER A 39 -3.59 -16.05 7.83
CA SER A 39 -3.01 -16.28 6.50
C SER A 39 -1.82 -15.36 6.20
N ARG A 40 -1.82 -14.14 6.74
CA ARG A 40 -0.77 -13.13 6.54
C ARG A 40 0.54 -13.48 7.24
N LEU A 41 0.51 -14.32 8.25
CA LEU A 41 1.72 -14.75 8.96
C LEU A 41 2.48 -15.87 8.23
N ARG A 42 1.90 -16.46 7.19
CA ARG A 42 2.51 -17.59 6.50
C ARG A 42 3.84 -17.20 5.85
N GLY A 43 4.89 -17.92 6.23
CA GLY A 43 6.23 -17.74 5.67
C GLY A 43 7.11 -16.80 6.48
N ASP A 44 6.52 -15.95 7.35
CA ASP A 44 7.28 -15.08 8.24
C ASP A 44 8.04 -15.88 9.29
N ILE A 45 9.08 -15.27 9.84
CA ILE A 45 9.79 -15.77 11.01
C ILE A 45 9.15 -15.12 12.23
N ALA A 46 8.70 -15.94 13.18
CA ALA A 46 8.19 -15.43 14.45
C ALA A 46 9.33 -14.72 15.21
N THR A 47 9.08 -13.50 15.65
CA THR A 47 10.01 -12.69 16.45
C THR A 47 9.66 -12.70 17.94
N PHE A 48 8.70 -13.53 18.33
CA PHE A 48 8.25 -13.80 19.68
C PHE A 48 7.40 -15.07 19.70
N ASP A 49 7.16 -15.63 20.87
CA ASP A 49 6.33 -16.82 21.02
C ASP A 49 4.86 -16.52 20.72
N ILE A 50 4.30 -17.19 19.73
CA ILE A 50 2.86 -17.10 19.42
C ILE A 50 2.14 -18.17 20.24
N LEU A 51 1.26 -17.71 21.15
CA LEU A 51 0.57 -18.55 22.11
C LEU A 51 -0.88 -18.81 21.70
N ASP A 52 -1.40 -19.94 22.12
CA ASP A 52 -2.83 -20.24 22.06
C ASP A 52 -3.59 -19.54 23.21
N LYS A 53 -4.93 -19.66 23.21
CA LYS A 53 -5.80 -19.11 24.26
C LYS A 53 -5.53 -19.68 25.65
N LYS A 54 -4.78 -20.79 25.76
CA LYS A 54 -4.43 -21.47 27.00
C LYS A 54 -2.99 -21.19 27.44
N GLY A 55 -2.25 -20.35 26.70
CA GLY A 55 -0.85 -20.01 26.94
C GLY A 55 0.15 -21.07 26.43
N LYS A 56 -0.29 -22.05 25.63
CA LYS A 56 0.62 -23.01 24.99
C LYS A 56 1.22 -22.41 23.72
N VAL A 57 2.53 -22.61 23.54
CA VAL A 57 3.23 -22.13 22.35
C VAL A 57 2.77 -22.88 21.10
N ILE A 58 2.25 -22.15 20.11
CA ILE A 58 1.92 -22.64 18.75
C ILE A 58 3.16 -22.51 17.85
N VAL A 59 3.81 -21.34 17.90
CA VAL A 59 5.06 -21.07 17.17
C VAL A 59 6.04 -20.45 18.14
N ALA A 60 7.21 -21.04 18.29
CA ALA A 60 8.27 -20.47 19.11
C ALA A 60 9.01 -19.35 18.38
N ASP A 61 9.56 -18.41 19.14
CA ASP A 61 10.47 -17.38 18.64
C ASP A 61 11.56 -17.96 17.72
N GLY A 62 11.92 -17.24 16.66
CA GLY A 62 12.89 -17.66 15.65
C GLY A 62 12.40 -18.76 14.68
N ARG A 63 11.21 -19.27 14.83
CA ARG A 63 10.67 -20.34 13.94
C ARG A 63 9.86 -19.77 12.81
N ARG A 64 10.01 -20.39 11.62
CA ARG A 64 9.19 -20.05 10.44
C ARG A 64 7.74 -20.49 10.64
N ILE A 65 6.82 -19.58 10.37
CA ILE A 65 5.37 -19.82 10.43
C ILE A 65 4.93 -20.59 9.20
N THR A 66 4.51 -21.82 9.39
CA THR A 66 4.09 -22.73 8.31
C THR A 66 2.59 -22.72 8.10
N ALA A 67 2.11 -23.27 6.98
CA ALA A 67 0.69 -23.46 6.72
C ALA A 67 -0.02 -24.27 7.81
N ARG A 68 0.69 -25.17 8.52
CA ARG A 68 0.14 -25.94 9.65
C ARG A 68 -0.15 -25.02 10.84
N HIS A 69 0.78 -24.09 11.13
CA HIS A 69 0.61 -23.11 12.21
C HIS A 69 -0.57 -22.18 11.91
N VAL A 70 -0.70 -21.69 10.66
CA VAL A 70 -1.83 -20.86 10.22
C VAL A 70 -3.15 -21.58 10.43
N LYS A 71 -3.27 -22.86 9.98
CA LYS A 71 -4.48 -23.68 10.20
C LYS A 71 -4.79 -23.88 11.68
N GLU A 72 -3.80 -24.00 12.55
CA GLU A 72 -4.01 -24.12 13.99
C GLU A 72 -4.56 -22.81 14.59
N LEU A 73 -4.02 -21.65 14.18
CA LEU A 73 -4.51 -20.33 14.57
C LEU A 73 -5.96 -20.12 14.14
N GLU A 74 -6.30 -20.48 12.89
CA GLU A 74 -7.66 -20.41 12.34
C GLU A 74 -8.64 -21.33 13.11
N LYS A 75 -8.23 -22.59 13.35
CA LYS A 75 -9.04 -23.57 14.10
C LYS A 75 -9.37 -23.09 15.50
N GLN A 76 -8.42 -22.43 16.17
CA GLN A 76 -8.61 -21.88 17.50
C GLN A 76 -9.29 -20.51 17.48
N LYS A 77 -9.63 -19.98 16.30
CA LYS A 77 -10.23 -18.65 16.10
C LYS A 77 -9.45 -17.56 16.86
N ILE A 78 -8.15 -17.54 16.67
CA ILE A 78 -7.28 -16.50 17.21
C ILE A 78 -7.32 -15.32 16.22
N THR A 79 -8.04 -14.27 16.59
CA THR A 79 -8.23 -13.06 15.80
C THR A 79 -7.41 -11.87 16.33
N LYS A 80 -6.75 -12.04 17.47
CA LYS A 80 -5.93 -11.01 18.10
C LYS A 80 -4.67 -11.64 18.64
N LEU A 81 -3.55 -10.97 18.41
CA LEU A 81 -2.24 -11.38 18.88
C LEU A 81 -1.61 -10.23 19.67
N VAL A 82 -1.12 -10.53 20.88
CA VAL A 82 -0.34 -9.57 21.64
C VAL A 82 1.08 -9.60 21.15
N ILE A 83 1.62 -8.45 20.80
CA ILE A 83 2.95 -8.29 20.20
C ILE A 83 3.77 -7.25 20.95
N PRO A 84 5.09 -7.40 21.03
CA PRO A 84 5.98 -6.38 21.55
C PRO A 84 6.07 -5.17 20.60
N ALA A 85 6.51 -4.01 21.12
CA ALA A 85 6.69 -2.81 20.30
C ALA A 85 7.70 -3.00 19.17
N ASP A 86 8.76 -3.77 19.40
CA ASP A 86 9.82 -4.06 18.43
C ASP A 86 9.30 -4.72 17.14
N TYR A 87 8.15 -5.41 17.22
CA TYR A 87 7.50 -6.01 16.05
C TYR A 87 7.03 -4.96 15.02
N LEU A 88 6.78 -3.73 15.47
CA LEU A 88 6.34 -2.64 14.59
C LEU A 88 7.52 -1.93 13.92
N HIS A 89 8.75 -2.06 14.43
CA HIS A 89 9.91 -1.35 13.89
C HIS A 89 10.17 -1.72 12.42
N GLY A 90 10.46 -0.70 11.62
CA GLY A 90 10.70 -0.82 10.19
C GLY A 90 9.47 -1.03 9.31
N ARG A 91 8.27 -1.13 9.91
CA ARG A 91 7.03 -1.22 9.14
C ARG A 91 6.57 0.17 8.71
N PRO A 92 6.21 0.38 7.43
CA PRO A 92 5.74 1.68 6.97
C PRO A 92 4.32 1.99 7.48
N LEU A 93 4.10 3.23 7.89
CA LEU A 93 2.76 3.74 8.24
C LEU A 93 1.84 3.68 7.02
N ALA A 94 0.62 3.17 7.19
CA ALA A 94 -0.38 3.11 6.13
C ALA A 94 -1.06 4.46 5.89
N LYS A 95 -1.16 5.30 6.93
CA LYS A 95 -1.84 6.60 6.93
C LYS A 95 -1.00 7.66 7.61
N ASP A 96 -1.32 8.92 7.32
CA ASP A 96 -0.80 10.04 8.09
C ASP A 96 -1.23 9.91 9.56
N VAL A 97 -0.29 10.10 10.47
CA VAL A 97 -0.57 10.13 11.91
C VAL A 97 -0.88 11.58 12.30
N VAL A 98 -2.12 11.83 12.68
CA VAL A 98 -2.62 13.17 12.99
C VAL A 98 -2.85 13.29 14.49
N ASN A 99 -2.40 14.40 15.08
CA ASN A 99 -2.70 14.73 16.46
C ASN A 99 -4.21 15.01 16.61
N PRO A 100 -4.94 14.26 17.44
CA PRO A 100 -6.40 14.41 17.57
C PRO A 100 -6.84 15.76 18.15
N ASP A 101 -5.96 16.42 18.93
CA ASP A 101 -6.28 17.68 19.60
C ASP A 101 -6.01 18.89 18.69
N THR A 102 -4.92 18.86 17.89
CA THR A 102 -4.50 20.00 17.08
C THR A 102 -4.83 19.86 15.60
N GLY A 103 -5.04 18.63 15.12
CA GLY A 103 -5.21 18.33 13.71
C GLY A 103 -3.91 18.37 12.88
N GLU A 104 -2.77 18.56 13.52
CA GLU A 104 -1.46 18.57 12.85
C GLU A 104 -1.00 17.15 12.50
N ILE A 105 -0.37 17.02 11.34
CA ILE A 105 0.25 15.75 10.93
C ILE A 105 1.57 15.61 11.72
N LEU A 106 1.62 14.64 12.61
CA LEU A 106 2.82 14.28 13.35
C LEU A 106 3.81 13.51 12.47
N PHE A 107 3.31 12.50 11.76
CA PHE A 107 4.12 11.67 10.87
C PHE A 107 3.34 11.39 9.57
N LYS A 108 4.03 11.44 8.45
CA LYS A 108 3.44 11.13 7.16
C LYS A 108 3.34 9.63 6.93
N CYS A 109 2.35 9.22 6.14
CA CYS A 109 2.24 7.86 5.64
C CYS A 109 3.53 7.43 4.93
N ASN A 110 3.79 6.14 4.87
CA ASN A 110 5.01 5.54 4.33
C ASN A 110 6.31 5.82 5.12
N THR A 111 6.23 6.51 6.27
CA THR A 111 7.36 6.62 7.21
C THR A 111 7.50 5.30 7.96
N GLU A 112 8.73 4.81 8.10
CA GLU A 112 9.03 3.59 8.85
C GLU A 112 8.88 3.85 10.35
N ILE A 113 8.15 2.98 11.01
CA ILE A 113 7.88 3.07 12.45
C ILE A 113 9.17 2.77 13.22
N ASP A 114 9.51 3.63 14.14
CA ASP A 114 10.58 3.48 15.13
C ASP A 114 10.06 3.78 16.55
N GLU A 115 10.94 3.71 17.55
CA GLU A 115 10.58 3.97 18.95
C GLU A 115 10.16 5.43 19.18
N GLU A 116 10.73 6.38 18.44
CA GLU A 116 10.37 7.80 18.54
C GLU A 116 8.93 8.02 18.10
N ILE A 117 8.55 7.46 16.94
CA ILE A 117 7.18 7.50 16.41
C ILE A 117 6.20 6.86 17.39
N LEU A 118 6.52 5.68 17.93
CA LEU A 118 5.66 5.01 18.90
C LEU A 118 5.50 5.80 20.20
N SER A 119 6.56 6.47 20.65
CA SER A 119 6.53 7.36 21.81
C SER A 119 5.62 8.57 21.58
N GLU A 120 5.75 9.23 20.43
CA GLU A 120 4.92 10.39 20.09
C GLU A 120 3.44 10.02 19.90
N ILE A 121 3.14 8.85 19.28
CA ILE A 121 1.78 8.32 19.16
C ILE A 121 1.14 8.13 20.55
N ARG A 122 1.90 7.60 21.52
CA ARG A 122 1.45 7.43 22.91
C ARG A 122 1.19 8.77 23.59
N LYS A 123 2.11 9.75 23.44
CA LYS A 123 1.97 11.10 24.00
C LYS A 123 0.77 11.84 23.43
N ALA A 124 0.49 11.67 22.13
CA ALA A 124 -0.67 12.25 21.48
C ALA A 124 -2.00 11.57 21.85
N GLY A 125 -1.98 10.53 22.71
CA GLY A 125 -3.18 9.83 23.18
C GLY A 125 -3.84 8.96 22.11
N LEU A 126 -3.16 8.64 21.02
CA LEU A 126 -3.64 7.75 19.98
C LEU A 126 -3.68 6.30 20.48
N SER A 127 -4.77 5.61 20.20
CA SER A 127 -5.01 4.24 20.68
C SER A 127 -4.60 3.16 19.69
N SER A 128 -4.32 3.53 18.43
CA SER A 128 -3.98 2.58 17.38
C SER A 128 -3.03 3.19 16.34
N VAL A 129 -2.30 2.33 15.67
CA VAL A 129 -1.47 2.66 14.52
C VAL A 129 -1.73 1.65 13.40
N GLU A 130 -1.71 2.11 12.16
CA GLU A 130 -1.90 1.25 10.99
C GLU A 130 -0.61 1.21 10.17
N SER A 131 -0.18 0.01 9.78
CA SER A 131 0.92 -0.18 8.83
C SER A 131 0.44 -0.91 7.59
N ILE A 132 1.13 -0.70 6.47
CA ILE A 132 0.90 -1.52 5.29
C ILE A 132 1.37 -2.96 5.54
N TYR A 133 0.65 -3.92 4.94
CA TYR A 133 1.05 -5.32 4.96
C TYR A 133 1.91 -5.65 3.76
N THR A 134 3.13 -6.11 4.02
CA THR A 134 4.07 -6.61 3.01
C THR A 134 4.70 -7.89 3.51
N ASN A 135 5.14 -8.76 2.59
CA ASN A 135 5.90 -9.96 2.89
C ASN A 135 6.89 -10.29 1.76
N ASP A 136 7.81 -11.21 2.02
CA ASP A 136 8.84 -11.62 1.05
C ASP A 136 8.37 -12.72 0.08
N LEU A 137 7.12 -13.17 0.19
CA LEU A 137 6.60 -14.28 -0.62
C LEU A 137 5.85 -13.82 -1.86
N ASP A 138 4.82 -12.97 -1.66
CA ASP A 138 3.86 -12.62 -2.70
C ASP A 138 3.23 -11.24 -2.54
N ARG A 139 3.78 -10.39 -1.66
CA ARG A 139 3.31 -9.03 -1.35
C ARG A 139 4.49 -8.08 -1.14
N GLY A 140 5.25 -7.83 -2.21
CA GLY A 140 6.42 -6.96 -2.16
C GLY A 140 6.08 -5.48 -1.92
N PRO A 141 7.01 -4.69 -1.33
CA PRO A 141 6.80 -3.28 -0.96
C PRO A 141 6.97 -2.31 -2.15
N PHE A 142 6.75 -2.73 -3.40
CA PHE A 142 7.17 -2.01 -4.60
C PHE A 142 6.66 -0.58 -4.70
N ILE A 143 5.38 -0.33 -4.42
CA ILE A 143 4.80 1.03 -4.44
C ILE A 143 5.35 1.86 -3.29
N SER A 144 5.48 1.29 -2.09
CA SER A 144 6.06 1.95 -0.92
C SER A 144 7.50 2.40 -1.18
N ASP A 145 8.34 1.52 -1.72
CA ASP A 145 9.74 1.81 -2.03
C ASP A 145 9.86 2.87 -3.14
N THR A 146 9.04 2.74 -4.18
CA THR A 146 9.00 3.73 -5.27
C THR A 146 8.53 5.08 -4.76
N LEU A 147 7.56 5.11 -3.83
CA LEU A 147 7.04 6.33 -3.24
C LEU A 147 8.10 7.06 -2.39
N ARG A 148 8.99 6.33 -1.72
CA ARG A 148 10.14 6.92 -0.99
C ARG A 148 11.17 7.55 -1.93
N SER A 149 11.33 6.99 -3.12
CA SER A 149 12.28 7.49 -4.13
C SER A 149 11.69 8.58 -5.03
N ASP A 150 10.37 8.82 -4.96
CA ASP A 150 9.67 9.79 -5.79
C ASP A 150 9.90 11.21 -5.27
N SER A 151 10.55 12.04 -6.07
CA SER A 151 10.84 13.45 -5.75
C SER A 151 9.63 14.38 -5.89
N THR A 152 8.52 13.90 -6.47
CA THR A 152 7.31 14.70 -6.65
C THR A 152 6.40 14.56 -5.43
N HIS A 153 5.79 15.67 -4.98
CA HIS A 153 4.92 15.71 -3.81
C HIS A 153 3.50 16.16 -4.14
N THR A 154 3.33 16.86 -5.24
CA THR A 154 2.03 17.37 -5.71
C THR A 154 1.70 16.84 -7.09
N GLN A 155 0.41 16.86 -7.43
CA GLN A 155 -0.06 16.49 -8.77
C GLN A 155 0.63 17.33 -9.86
N MET A 156 0.78 18.63 -9.61
CA MET A 156 1.39 19.54 -10.58
C MET A 156 2.87 19.23 -10.80
N GLU A 157 3.63 18.95 -9.74
CA GLU A 157 5.02 18.52 -9.87
C GLU A 157 5.15 17.26 -10.72
N ALA A 158 4.29 16.28 -10.49
CA ALA A 158 4.27 15.04 -11.27
C ALA A 158 3.95 15.30 -12.76
N LEU A 159 2.96 16.14 -13.06
CA LEU A 159 2.63 16.54 -14.44
C LEU A 159 3.80 17.25 -15.14
N VAL A 160 4.48 18.15 -14.43
CA VAL A 160 5.65 18.87 -14.92
C VAL A 160 6.82 17.94 -15.21
N GLU A 161 7.08 16.98 -14.31
CA GLU A 161 8.17 16.00 -14.53
C GLU A 161 7.85 15.05 -15.70
N ILE A 162 6.61 14.60 -15.85
CA ILE A 162 6.18 13.82 -17.02
C ILE A 162 6.34 14.64 -18.30
N TYR A 163 5.98 15.93 -18.28
CA TYR A 163 6.17 16.82 -19.43
C TYR A 163 7.64 16.95 -19.81
N ARG A 164 8.54 17.20 -18.83
CA ARG A 164 9.99 17.30 -19.06
C ARG A 164 10.59 16.03 -19.68
N MET A 165 10.14 14.85 -19.21
CA MET A 165 10.57 13.58 -19.78
C MET A 165 10.10 13.37 -21.20
N MET A 166 8.88 13.80 -21.54
CA MET A 166 8.29 13.62 -22.86
C MET A 166 8.76 14.69 -23.88
N ARG A 167 9.10 15.91 -23.39
CA ARG A 167 9.52 17.05 -24.20
C ARG A 167 10.75 17.73 -23.62
N PRO A 168 11.91 17.07 -23.72
CA PRO A 168 13.16 17.62 -23.21
C PRO A 168 13.50 18.93 -23.92
N GLY A 169 13.87 19.96 -23.14
CA GLY A 169 14.26 21.27 -23.65
C GLY A 169 13.11 22.28 -23.82
N GLU A 170 11.83 21.85 -23.70
CA GLU A 170 10.71 22.77 -23.69
C GLU A 170 10.37 23.19 -22.25
N PRO A 171 10.22 24.50 -21.95
CA PRO A 171 9.83 24.95 -20.62
C PRO A 171 8.37 24.55 -20.33
N PRO A 172 8.11 23.82 -19.23
CA PRO A 172 6.75 23.39 -18.89
C PRO A 172 5.92 24.58 -18.37
N THR A 173 4.69 24.69 -18.86
CA THR A 173 3.65 25.50 -18.22
C THR A 173 2.58 24.56 -17.64
N LYS A 174 1.79 25.05 -16.70
CA LYS A 174 0.68 24.26 -16.13
C LYS A 174 -0.22 23.70 -17.23
N GLU A 175 -0.67 24.56 -18.12
CA GLU A 175 -1.57 24.21 -19.22
C GLU A 175 -0.95 23.19 -20.18
N SER A 176 0.32 23.40 -20.57
CA SER A 176 1.01 22.47 -21.49
C SER A 176 1.21 21.08 -20.87
N ALA A 177 1.52 21.01 -19.57
CA ALA A 177 1.70 19.76 -18.86
C ALA A 177 0.35 19.00 -18.69
N GLU A 178 -0.71 19.69 -18.30
CA GLU A 178 -2.07 19.12 -18.20
C GLU A 178 -2.57 18.61 -19.56
N ASN A 179 -2.42 19.42 -20.62
CA ASN A 179 -2.84 19.06 -21.97
C ASN A 179 -2.06 17.86 -22.51
N LEU A 180 -0.74 17.82 -22.30
CA LEU A 180 0.07 16.68 -22.71
C LEU A 180 -0.42 15.41 -22.04
N PHE A 181 -0.59 15.44 -20.71
CA PHE A 181 -1.02 14.28 -19.93
C PHE A 181 -2.40 13.78 -20.33
N ASN A 182 -3.37 14.70 -20.51
CA ASN A 182 -4.71 14.34 -20.97
C ASN A 182 -4.70 13.72 -22.36
N ASN A 183 -3.86 14.23 -23.25
CA ASN A 183 -3.74 13.72 -24.61
C ASN A 183 -3.09 12.33 -24.70
N LEU A 184 -2.31 11.93 -23.69
CA LEU A 184 -1.69 10.61 -23.64
C LEU A 184 -2.72 9.48 -23.48
N PHE A 185 -3.79 9.68 -22.71
CA PHE A 185 -4.68 8.61 -22.28
C PHE A 185 -6.17 8.91 -22.43
N PHE A 186 -6.59 10.18 -22.37
CA PHE A 186 -7.97 10.58 -22.11
C PHE A 186 -8.62 11.39 -23.27
N SER A 187 -7.90 11.56 -24.38
CA SER A 187 -8.40 12.29 -25.54
C SER A 187 -8.75 11.35 -26.67
N LEU A 188 -9.99 11.37 -27.15
CA LEU A 188 -10.44 10.57 -28.30
C LEU A 188 -9.68 10.89 -29.60
N ASP A 189 -9.22 12.14 -29.74
CA ASP A 189 -8.46 12.58 -30.93
C ASP A 189 -7.04 12.00 -30.96
N ARG A 190 -6.54 11.52 -29.84
CA ARG A 190 -5.13 11.09 -29.67
C ARG A 190 -4.99 9.65 -29.25
N TYR A 191 -6.01 9.07 -28.62
CA TYR A 191 -6.01 7.71 -28.12
C TYR A 191 -7.33 7.02 -28.46
N ASP A 192 -7.26 5.93 -29.17
CA ASP A 192 -8.43 5.10 -29.48
C ASP A 192 -8.10 3.62 -29.32
N LEU A 193 -8.74 3.03 -28.34
CA LEU A 193 -8.73 1.60 -28.13
C LEU A 193 -9.93 1.00 -28.85
N SER A 194 -9.71 0.31 -29.97
CA SER A 194 -10.79 -0.34 -30.72
C SER A 194 -11.65 -1.26 -29.83
N ALA A 195 -12.88 -1.57 -30.24
CA ALA A 195 -13.78 -2.45 -29.49
C ALA A 195 -13.11 -3.81 -29.14
N VAL A 196 -12.37 -4.40 -30.09
CA VAL A 196 -11.61 -5.64 -29.86
C VAL A 196 -10.46 -5.40 -28.89
N GLY A 197 -9.78 -4.26 -29.00
CA GLY A 197 -8.74 -3.85 -28.05
C GLY A 197 -9.29 -3.69 -26.63
N ARG A 198 -10.43 -3.02 -26.48
CA ARG A 198 -11.11 -2.84 -25.18
C ARG A 198 -11.52 -4.19 -24.58
N MET A 199 -12.09 -5.09 -25.37
CA MET A 199 -12.46 -6.43 -24.90
C MET A 199 -11.24 -7.19 -24.35
N LYS A 200 -10.13 -7.24 -25.12
CA LYS A 200 -8.89 -7.90 -24.69
C LYS A 200 -8.30 -7.25 -23.43
N PHE A 201 -8.34 -5.93 -23.36
CA PHE A 201 -7.87 -5.15 -22.20
C PHE A 201 -8.68 -5.49 -20.95
N ASN A 202 -10.02 -5.48 -21.03
CA ASN A 202 -10.90 -5.80 -19.91
C ASN A 202 -10.66 -7.24 -19.43
N ARG A 203 -10.56 -8.20 -20.33
CA ARG A 203 -10.24 -9.60 -19.99
C ARG A 203 -8.89 -9.73 -19.29
N ARG A 204 -7.87 -8.99 -19.73
CA ARG A 204 -6.56 -8.99 -19.06
C ARG A 204 -6.61 -8.43 -17.65
N LEU A 205 -7.51 -7.49 -17.40
CA LEU A 205 -7.76 -6.94 -16.06
C LEU A 205 -8.73 -7.79 -15.20
N GLY A 206 -9.21 -8.94 -15.72
CA GLY A 206 -10.16 -9.80 -15.02
C GLY A 206 -11.57 -9.19 -14.91
N ARG A 207 -11.93 -8.27 -15.81
CA ARG A 207 -13.27 -7.67 -15.86
C ARG A 207 -14.19 -8.53 -16.73
N GLU A 208 -15.44 -8.67 -16.28
CA GLU A 208 -16.46 -9.45 -17.02
C GLU A 208 -17.03 -8.69 -18.23
N GLU A 209 -16.94 -7.36 -18.22
CA GLU A 209 -17.47 -6.51 -19.28
C GLU A 209 -16.60 -6.55 -20.54
N ASP A 210 -17.17 -6.96 -21.65
CA ASP A 210 -16.50 -7.00 -22.97
C ASP A 210 -16.54 -5.66 -23.72
N THR A 211 -17.23 -4.65 -23.19
CA THR A 211 -17.44 -3.33 -23.81
C THR A 211 -16.90 -2.20 -22.96
N GLY A 212 -16.78 -1.01 -23.52
CA GLY A 212 -16.34 0.18 -22.82
C GLY A 212 -15.87 1.28 -23.77
N SER A 213 -15.41 2.38 -23.18
CA SER A 213 -14.89 3.53 -23.93
C SER A 213 -13.60 3.20 -24.69
N GLY A 214 -13.40 3.83 -25.85
CA GLY A 214 -12.16 3.77 -26.63
C GLY A 214 -10.99 4.49 -25.94
N ILE A 215 -11.24 5.38 -24.98
CA ILE A 215 -10.19 6.03 -24.17
C ILE A 215 -10.01 5.30 -22.83
N LEU A 216 -8.85 5.47 -22.23
CA LEU A 216 -8.59 4.91 -20.90
C LEU A 216 -9.27 5.74 -19.81
N SER A 217 -9.56 5.09 -18.70
CA SER A 217 -9.96 5.73 -17.45
C SER A 217 -8.83 5.68 -16.41
N LYS A 218 -8.92 6.45 -15.32
CA LYS A 218 -8.01 6.32 -14.18
C LYS A 218 -7.98 4.89 -13.66
N ASN A 219 -9.14 4.23 -13.56
CA ASN A 219 -9.26 2.85 -13.08
C ASN A 219 -8.60 1.84 -14.04
N ASP A 220 -8.52 2.13 -15.34
CA ASP A 220 -7.80 1.29 -16.28
C ASP A 220 -6.31 1.32 -15.99
N ILE A 221 -5.75 2.50 -15.75
CA ILE A 221 -4.32 2.66 -15.43
C ILE A 221 -3.98 1.99 -14.10
N VAL A 222 -4.79 2.20 -13.06
CA VAL A 222 -4.63 1.52 -11.77
C VAL A 222 -4.71 0.00 -11.93
N GLY A 223 -5.67 -0.50 -12.71
CA GLY A 223 -5.82 -1.93 -13.00
C GLY A 223 -4.58 -2.52 -13.67
N VAL A 224 -4.02 -1.84 -14.67
CA VAL A 224 -2.76 -2.25 -15.31
C VAL A 224 -1.61 -2.30 -14.30
N MET A 225 -1.48 -1.30 -13.44
CA MET A 225 -0.44 -1.28 -12.42
C MET A 225 -0.59 -2.43 -11.41
N LYS A 226 -1.82 -2.75 -11.00
CA LYS A 226 -2.11 -3.93 -10.14
C LYS A 226 -1.68 -5.24 -10.81
N VAL A 227 -1.97 -5.41 -12.10
CA VAL A 227 -1.53 -6.59 -12.85
C VAL A 227 0.00 -6.66 -12.91
N LEU A 228 0.68 -5.56 -13.21
CA LEU A 228 2.15 -5.51 -13.28
C LEU A 228 2.79 -5.84 -11.92
N ILE A 229 2.25 -5.31 -10.82
CA ILE A 229 2.71 -5.64 -9.47
C ILE A 229 2.44 -7.12 -9.17
N GLY A 230 1.26 -7.63 -9.52
CA GLY A 230 0.92 -9.05 -9.34
C GLY A 230 1.88 -9.99 -10.08
N ILE A 231 2.28 -9.63 -11.31
CA ILE A 231 3.29 -10.39 -12.06
C ILE A 231 4.64 -10.38 -11.32
N ARG A 232 5.03 -9.24 -10.76
CA ARG A 232 6.26 -9.10 -9.98
C ARG A 232 6.21 -9.88 -8.66
N ASP A 233 5.04 -10.00 -8.06
CA ASP A 233 4.74 -10.84 -6.90
C ASP A 233 4.61 -12.35 -7.24
N GLY A 234 4.84 -12.74 -8.50
CA GLY A 234 4.75 -14.14 -8.95
C GLY A 234 3.33 -14.63 -9.24
N LYS A 235 2.37 -13.73 -9.42
CA LYS A 235 0.95 -14.02 -9.73
C LYS A 235 0.67 -13.89 -11.23
N GLY A 236 1.58 -14.25 -12.10
CA GLY A 236 1.48 -14.15 -13.55
C GLY A 236 0.97 -15.41 -14.24
#